data_2a1fe45d9685cea7edd0166f83ab06a9
#
_entry.id   2a1fe45d9685cea7edd0166f83ab06a9
#
_cell.length_a   1.000
_cell.length_b   1.000
_cell.length_c   1.000
_cell.angle_alpha   90.00
_cell.angle_beta   90.00
_cell.angle_gamma   90.00
#
_symmetry.space_group_name_H-M   'P 1'
#
loop_
_entity.id
_entity.type
_entity.pdbx_description
1 polymer ?
#
loop_
_entity_poly.entity_id
_entity_poly.type
_entity_poly.pdbx_seq_one_letter_code
_entity_poly.pdbx_strand_id
1 'polypeptide(L)'
;SAASDVYKRQVLARAREVDAGIRAGKYTGPLAGVPIAVKDNICTKGMKTTCASMILENFVPFYDATAVTRITDAGMVILGKTNMDEFAMGSTTETSAFQVTRNPWDPEHVPGGSSGGSCAAVAAGECFAALGSDTGGSIRQPSSYCGVTGIKPTYGTVSRFGLVAYASSLDQIGPVGKNAADCAALLETITSHDEKDSTSMEREDTDFTSAIGKDVRGMKIGIPKEYLSDGLDADVREAVEQCAAYLKECGAEVEYFDLGLMEYTIPAYYVCLLYTSDAADD
;
A
#
# COMPACT_ATOMS: atom_id res chain seq x y z
N SER A 1 -17.42 19.00 11.15
CA SER A 1 -16.76 20.32 11.00
C SER A 1 -16.93 20.82 9.56
N ALA A 2 -16.84 22.14 9.31
CA ALA A 2 -17.02 22.71 7.97
C ALA A 2 -16.06 22.09 6.94
N ALA A 3 -14.86 21.69 7.33
CA ALA A 3 -13.90 21.02 6.45
C ALA A 3 -14.39 19.62 6.02
N SER A 4 -14.95 18.83 6.94
CA SER A 4 -15.51 17.51 6.60
C SER A 4 -16.69 17.60 5.63
N ASP A 5 -17.51 18.64 5.74
CA ASP A 5 -18.64 18.87 4.83
C ASP A 5 -18.20 19.31 3.44
N VAL A 6 -17.06 20.01 3.32
CA VAL A 6 -16.47 20.38 2.01
C VAL A 6 -15.97 19.12 1.31
N TYR A 7 -15.18 18.28 1.98
CA TYR A 7 -14.69 17.02 1.40
C TYR A 7 -15.83 16.08 1.00
N LYS A 8 -16.84 15.92 1.86
CA LYS A 8 -18.01 15.10 1.56
C LYS A 8 -18.72 15.59 0.28
N ARG A 9 -18.88 16.90 0.11
CA ARG A 9 -19.49 17.46 -1.10
C ARG A 9 -18.65 17.20 -2.35
N GLN A 10 -17.32 17.33 -2.26
CA GLN A 10 -16.41 17.04 -3.36
C GLN A 10 -16.46 15.57 -3.79
N VAL A 11 -16.43 14.63 -2.83
CA VAL A 11 -16.56 13.19 -3.08
C VAL A 11 -17.89 12.87 -3.78
N LEU A 12 -19.01 13.40 -3.28
CA LEU A 12 -20.32 13.18 -3.88
C LEU A 12 -20.45 13.80 -5.27
N ALA A 13 -19.83 14.97 -5.50
CA ALA A 13 -19.78 15.60 -6.84
C ALA A 13 -18.98 14.72 -7.82
N ARG A 14 -17.83 14.22 -7.39
CA ARG A 14 -17.00 13.30 -8.18
C ARG A 14 -17.74 11.99 -8.47
N ALA A 15 -18.42 11.40 -7.49
CA ALA A 15 -19.20 10.18 -7.69
C ALA A 15 -20.28 10.38 -8.77
N ARG A 16 -21.00 11.50 -8.74
CA ARG A 16 -22.01 11.84 -9.78
C ARG A 16 -21.40 12.04 -11.18
N GLU A 17 -20.23 12.68 -11.25
CA GLU A 17 -19.47 12.82 -12.50
C GLU A 17 -19.08 11.45 -13.05
N VAL A 18 -18.57 10.56 -12.19
CA VAL A 18 -18.17 9.20 -12.58
C VAL A 18 -19.38 8.39 -13.03
N ASP A 19 -20.51 8.44 -12.30
CA ASP A 19 -21.76 7.80 -12.71
C ASP A 19 -22.24 8.27 -14.10
N ALA A 20 -22.15 9.56 -14.36
CA ALA A 20 -22.47 10.10 -15.67
C ALA A 20 -21.48 9.62 -16.75
N GLY A 21 -20.19 9.56 -16.40
CA GLY A 21 -19.13 9.07 -17.27
C GLY A 21 -19.29 7.59 -17.62
N ILE A 22 -19.68 6.76 -16.66
CA ILE A 22 -19.97 5.32 -16.88
C ILE A 22 -21.15 5.19 -17.86
N ARG A 23 -22.24 5.92 -17.62
CA ARG A 23 -23.41 5.91 -18.53
C ARG A 23 -23.09 6.41 -19.94
N ALA A 24 -22.13 7.33 -20.06
CA ALA A 24 -21.66 7.85 -21.35
C ALA A 24 -20.57 6.99 -22.01
N GLY A 25 -20.14 5.88 -21.39
CA GLY A 25 -19.06 5.03 -21.91
C GLY A 25 -17.67 5.63 -21.78
N LYS A 26 -17.48 6.67 -20.95
CA LYS A 26 -16.16 7.27 -20.68
C LYS A 26 -15.30 6.39 -19.77
N TYR A 27 -15.93 5.81 -18.75
CA TYR A 27 -15.27 4.90 -17.80
C TYR A 27 -15.82 3.49 -18.00
N THR A 28 -15.01 2.58 -18.54
CA THR A 28 -15.42 1.23 -18.93
C THR A 28 -14.62 0.13 -18.21
N GLY A 29 -13.57 0.52 -17.47
CA GLY A 29 -12.72 -0.41 -16.72
C GLY A 29 -13.40 -0.99 -15.48
N PRO A 30 -12.87 -2.11 -14.94
CA PRO A 30 -13.47 -2.82 -13.81
C PRO A 30 -13.50 -2.02 -12.50
N LEU A 31 -12.67 -0.98 -12.38
CA LEU A 31 -12.59 -0.15 -11.17
C LEU A 31 -13.38 1.16 -11.28
N ALA A 32 -14.12 1.36 -12.37
CA ALA A 32 -14.95 2.57 -12.55
C ALA A 32 -16.03 2.64 -11.45
N GLY A 33 -16.08 3.75 -10.73
CA GLY A 33 -17.03 3.98 -9.63
C GLY A 33 -16.58 3.38 -8.27
N VAL A 34 -15.48 2.64 -8.21
CA VAL A 34 -15.01 2.02 -6.96
C VAL A 34 -14.46 3.09 -6.01
N PRO A 35 -14.95 3.16 -4.76
CA PRO A 35 -14.41 4.05 -3.74
C PRO A 35 -13.05 3.58 -3.23
N ILE A 36 -12.09 4.52 -3.16
CA ILE A 36 -10.71 4.26 -2.73
C ILE A 36 -10.25 5.30 -1.71
N ALA A 37 -9.40 4.88 -0.77
CA ALA A 37 -8.68 5.78 0.13
C ALA A 37 -7.20 5.87 -0.26
N VAL A 38 -6.53 6.98 0.10
CA VAL A 38 -5.15 7.26 -0.30
C VAL A 38 -4.32 7.62 0.93
N LYS A 39 -3.21 6.92 1.15
CA LYS A 39 -2.28 7.21 2.26
C LYS A 39 -1.80 8.65 2.21
N ASP A 40 -1.65 9.26 3.39
CA ASP A 40 -1.44 10.70 3.51
C ASP A 40 -0.01 11.19 3.16
N ASN A 41 0.85 10.34 2.65
CA ASN A 41 2.12 10.72 2.00
C ASN A 41 2.06 10.70 0.46
N ILE A 42 0.90 10.39 -0.13
CA ILE A 42 0.71 10.40 -1.58
C ILE A 42 -0.01 11.68 -1.97
N CYS A 43 0.67 12.56 -2.70
CA CYS A 43 0.16 13.87 -3.09
C CYS A 43 -1.15 13.74 -3.88
N THR A 44 -2.17 14.43 -3.38
CA THR A 44 -3.51 14.49 -4.00
C THR A 44 -3.90 15.95 -4.14
N LYS A 45 -4.03 16.43 -5.36
CA LYS A 45 -4.29 17.83 -5.67
C LYS A 45 -5.54 18.35 -4.96
N GLY A 46 -5.37 19.46 -4.27
CA GLY A 46 -6.46 20.12 -3.55
C GLY A 46 -6.88 19.43 -2.24
N MET A 47 -6.24 18.31 -1.85
CA MET A 47 -6.42 17.66 -0.57
C MET A 47 -5.16 17.81 0.28
N LYS A 48 -5.30 18.08 1.58
CA LYS A 48 -4.13 18.09 2.48
C LYS A 48 -3.36 16.78 2.38
N THR A 49 -2.03 16.89 2.31
CA THR A 49 -1.11 15.75 2.29
C THR A 49 -0.05 16.02 3.37
N THR A 50 -0.30 15.51 4.57
CA THR A 50 0.40 15.95 5.78
C THR A 50 1.49 15.00 6.23
N CYS A 51 1.57 13.80 5.66
CA CYS A 51 2.44 12.72 6.17
C CYS A 51 2.26 12.45 7.67
N ALA A 52 1.06 12.72 8.21
CA ALA A 52 0.75 12.65 9.64
C ALA A 52 1.64 13.53 10.52
N SER A 53 2.21 14.62 9.98
CA SER A 53 3.12 15.55 10.64
C SER A 53 2.53 16.96 10.76
N MET A 54 2.78 17.61 11.90
CA MET A 54 2.45 19.03 12.09
C MET A 54 3.26 19.94 11.15
N ILE A 55 4.44 19.51 10.67
CA ILE A 55 5.26 20.27 9.73
C ILE A 55 4.50 20.51 8.42
N LEU A 56 3.76 19.52 7.95
CA LEU A 56 2.98 19.58 6.72
C LEU A 56 1.46 19.78 6.97
N GLU A 57 1.04 20.14 8.17
CA GLU A 57 -0.37 20.29 8.54
C GLU A 57 -1.21 21.08 7.53
N ASN A 58 -0.62 22.11 6.93
CA ASN A 58 -1.29 22.99 5.99
C ASN A 58 -0.86 22.78 4.52
N PHE A 59 -0.07 21.76 4.24
CA PHE A 59 0.38 21.50 2.89
C PHE A 59 -0.76 20.91 2.04
N VAL A 60 -1.06 21.61 0.95
CA VAL A 60 -2.03 21.18 -0.07
C VAL A 60 -1.30 21.13 -1.42
N PRO A 61 -1.06 19.93 -1.96
CA PRO A 61 -0.40 19.80 -3.25
C PRO A 61 -1.18 20.49 -4.38
N PHE A 62 -0.46 21.13 -5.29
CA PHE A 62 -1.02 21.70 -6.53
C PHE A 62 -1.01 20.70 -7.70
N TYR A 63 -0.56 19.48 -7.47
CA TYR A 63 -0.48 18.38 -8.43
C TYR A 63 -0.89 17.05 -7.77
N ASP A 64 -1.22 16.08 -8.60
CA ASP A 64 -1.47 14.70 -8.20
C ASP A 64 -0.19 13.85 -8.37
N ALA A 65 0.01 12.90 -7.47
CA ALA A 65 0.92 11.79 -7.72
C ALA A 65 0.46 11.00 -8.98
N THR A 66 1.40 10.42 -9.73
CA THR A 66 1.04 9.64 -10.92
C THR A 66 0.06 8.51 -10.61
N ALA A 67 0.24 7.79 -9.50
CA ALA A 67 -0.70 6.78 -9.06
C ALA A 67 -2.11 7.35 -8.82
N VAL A 68 -2.22 8.57 -8.27
CA VAL A 68 -3.50 9.26 -8.05
C VAL A 68 -4.15 9.67 -9.37
N THR A 69 -3.37 10.19 -10.31
CA THR A 69 -3.86 10.49 -11.67
C THR A 69 -4.45 9.24 -12.31
N ARG A 70 -3.74 8.11 -12.25
CA ARG A 70 -4.19 6.86 -12.87
C ARG A 70 -5.47 6.31 -12.28
N ILE A 71 -5.63 6.29 -10.95
CA ILE A 71 -6.90 5.84 -10.34
C ILE A 71 -8.04 6.81 -10.67
N THR A 72 -7.77 8.11 -10.78
CA THR A 72 -8.77 9.12 -11.15
C THR A 72 -9.21 8.95 -12.61
N ASP A 73 -8.27 8.69 -13.51
CA ASP A 73 -8.54 8.45 -14.93
C ASP A 73 -9.29 7.14 -15.17
N ALA A 74 -9.06 6.11 -14.32
CA ALA A 74 -9.84 4.89 -14.30
C ALA A 74 -11.29 5.07 -13.78
N GLY A 75 -11.63 6.26 -13.30
CA GLY A 75 -12.96 6.57 -12.78
C GLY A 75 -13.17 6.14 -11.33
N MET A 76 -12.14 5.89 -10.58
CA MET A 76 -12.28 5.64 -9.14
C MET A 76 -12.64 6.92 -8.38
N VAL A 77 -13.23 6.76 -7.20
CA VAL A 77 -13.69 7.86 -6.35
C VAL A 77 -12.86 7.90 -5.07
N ILE A 78 -11.98 8.89 -4.94
CA ILE A 78 -11.15 9.07 -3.73
C ILE A 78 -12.05 9.60 -2.61
N LEU A 79 -12.19 8.80 -1.53
CA LEU A 79 -12.98 9.16 -0.35
C LEU A 79 -12.24 10.13 0.57
N GLY A 80 -10.92 10.03 0.65
CA GLY A 80 -10.09 10.86 1.51
C GLY A 80 -8.69 10.30 1.70
N LYS A 81 -7.97 10.94 2.64
CA LYS A 81 -6.61 10.56 3.02
C LYS A 81 -6.64 9.69 4.28
N THR A 82 -5.77 8.68 4.32
CA THR A 82 -5.68 7.76 5.47
C THR A 82 -4.48 8.08 6.35
N ASN A 83 -4.68 7.95 7.65
CA ASN A 83 -3.65 8.16 8.65
C ASN A 83 -2.47 7.19 8.49
N MET A 84 -1.33 7.56 9.03
CA MET A 84 -0.07 6.83 8.89
C MET A 84 0.88 7.15 10.04
N ASP A 85 1.96 6.42 10.18
CA ASP A 85 3.09 6.88 10.99
C ASP A 85 3.72 8.12 10.37
N GLU A 86 4.17 9.07 11.21
CA GLU A 86 4.75 10.33 10.77
C GLU A 86 5.89 10.11 9.76
N PHE A 87 5.83 10.77 8.60
CA PHE A 87 6.73 10.62 7.45
C PHE A 87 7.00 9.16 7.03
N ALA A 88 6.03 8.28 7.23
CA ALA A 88 6.11 6.84 6.95
C ALA A 88 7.17 6.09 7.80
N MET A 89 7.70 6.71 8.86
CA MET A 89 8.66 6.11 9.77
C MET A 89 7.95 5.51 10.99
N GLY A 90 7.59 4.24 10.91
CA GLY A 90 6.95 3.52 12.01
C GLY A 90 6.30 2.23 11.54
N SER A 91 5.75 1.49 12.50
CA SER A 91 5.16 0.16 12.28
C SER A 91 3.86 -0.06 13.04
N THR A 92 3.28 1.00 13.64
CA THR A 92 2.11 0.89 14.52
C THR A 92 1.01 1.92 14.22
N THR A 93 1.31 2.97 13.46
CA THR A 93 0.43 4.12 13.19
C THR A 93 0.04 4.87 14.49
N GLU A 94 0.94 4.83 15.49
CA GLU A 94 0.80 5.58 16.75
C GLU A 94 1.57 6.90 16.74
N THR A 95 2.56 7.06 15.84
CA THR A 95 3.41 8.24 15.76
C THR A 95 2.77 9.42 15.03
N SER A 96 1.54 9.26 14.53
CA SER A 96 0.78 10.35 13.90
C SER A 96 0.60 11.52 14.85
N ALA A 97 0.91 12.74 14.36
CA ALA A 97 0.70 13.98 15.12
C ALA A 97 -0.79 14.33 15.32
N PHE A 98 -1.72 13.67 14.62
CA PHE A 98 -3.14 14.05 14.63
C PHE A 98 -4.01 13.09 15.44
N GLN A 99 -3.82 11.79 15.29
CA GLN A 99 -4.60 10.77 15.98
C GLN A 99 -3.96 9.39 15.90
N VAL A 100 -4.29 8.54 16.86
CA VAL A 100 -3.93 7.12 16.83
C VAL A 100 -4.96 6.38 15.97
N THR A 101 -4.49 5.48 15.10
CA THR A 101 -5.34 4.52 14.39
C THR A 101 -5.36 3.19 15.15
N ARG A 102 -6.55 2.61 15.30
CA ARG A 102 -6.75 1.35 16.01
C ARG A 102 -7.05 0.22 15.02
N ASN A 103 -6.74 -1.00 15.42
CA ASN A 103 -7.09 -2.17 14.63
C ASN A 103 -8.62 -2.39 14.67
N PRO A 104 -9.31 -2.51 13.52
CA PRO A 104 -10.77 -2.69 13.51
C PRO A 104 -11.26 -4.00 14.13
N TRP A 105 -10.40 -5.02 14.19
CA TRP A 105 -10.74 -6.31 14.79
C TRP A 105 -10.69 -6.27 16.32
N ASP A 106 -9.74 -5.52 16.87
CA ASP A 106 -9.59 -5.29 18.30
C ASP A 106 -8.96 -3.91 18.53
N PRO A 107 -9.74 -2.92 19.03
CA PRO A 107 -9.26 -1.56 19.25
C PRO A 107 -8.14 -1.41 20.31
N GLU A 108 -7.87 -2.43 21.09
CA GLU A 108 -6.72 -2.44 22.03
C GLU A 108 -5.41 -2.81 21.33
N HIS A 109 -5.46 -3.24 20.07
CA HIS A 109 -4.32 -3.59 19.28
C HIS A 109 -4.03 -2.55 18.17
N VAL A 110 -2.76 -2.48 17.76
CA VAL A 110 -2.33 -1.61 16.67
C VAL A 110 -2.73 -2.19 15.30
N PRO A 111 -3.03 -1.34 14.30
CA PRO A 111 -3.31 -1.79 12.93
C PRO A 111 -2.05 -2.17 12.15
N GLY A 112 -0.86 -2.01 12.77
CA GLY A 112 0.41 -1.99 12.06
C GLY A 112 0.68 -0.63 11.39
N GLY A 113 1.76 -0.54 10.64
CA GLY A 113 2.17 0.70 9.97
C GLY A 113 3.37 0.50 9.01
N SER A 114 3.70 1.54 8.28
CA SER A 114 3.17 2.92 8.39
C SER A 114 1.84 3.14 7.64
N SER A 115 1.32 2.20 6.84
CA SER A 115 0.02 2.33 6.14
C SER A 115 -1.16 1.79 6.97
N GLY A 116 -1.11 1.93 8.29
CA GLY A 116 -2.14 1.37 9.19
C GLY A 116 -3.54 1.93 8.94
N GLY A 117 -3.65 3.24 8.64
CA GLY A 117 -4.94 3.84 8.29
C GLY A 117 -5.53 3.29 7.00
N SER A 118 -4.71 3.02 5.97
CA SER A 118 -5.17 2.41 4.72
C SER A 118 -5.68 0.99 4.95
N CYS A 119 -4.96 0.18 5.71
CA CYS A 119 -5.35 -1.20 6.02
C CYS A 119 -6.57 -1.25 6.93
N ALA A 120 -6.63 -0.40 7.96
CA ALA A 120 -7.78 -0.30 8.85
C ALA A 120 -9.05 0.12 8.10
N ALA A 121 -8.98 1.11 7.20
CA ALA A 121 -10.14 1.55 6.41
C ALA A 121 -10.71 0.43 5.53
N VAL A 122 -9.85 -0.36 4.87
CA VAL A 122 -10.26 -1.51 4.07
C VAL A 122 -10.84 -2.62 4.97
N ALA A 123 -10.19 -2.91 6.10
CA ALA A 123 -10.66 -3.93 7.06
C ALA A 123 -12.04 -3.58 7.63
N ALA A 124 -12.24 -2.31 8.02
CA ALA A 124 -13.51 -1.81 8.53
C ALA A 124 -14.62 -1.68 7.47
N GLY A 125 -14.28 -1.82 6.17
CA GLY A 125 -15.25 -1.64 5.09
C GLY A 125 -15.59 -0.18 4.79
N GLU A 126 -14.77 0.77 5.21
CA GLU A 126 -14.94 2.20 4.89
C GLU A 126 -14.63 2.51 3.43
N CYS A 127 -13.81 1.69 2.79
CA CYS A 127 -13.54 1.71 1.36
C CYS A 127 -13.30 0.28 0.85
N PHE A 128 -13.40 0.09 -0.48
CA PHE A 128 -13.15 -1.22 -1.10
C PHE A 128 -11.66 -1.50 -1.26
N ALA A 129 -10.89 -0.46 -1.51
CA ALA A 129 -9.44 -0.54 -1.67
C ALA A 129 -8.77 0.73 -1.16
N ALA A 130 -7.46 0.67 -0.94
CA ALA A 130 -6.65 1.83 -0.58
C ALA A 130 -5.27 1.78 -1.25
N LEU A 131 -4.64 2.95 -1.41
CA LEU A 131 -3.22 3.05 -1.70
C LEU A 131 -2.44 3.18 -0.40
N GLY A 132 -1.36 2.40 -0.30
CA GLY A 132 -0.34 2.50 0.73
C GLY A 132 1.02 2.79 0.14
N SER A 133 2.04 2.92 1.01
CA SER A 133 3.45 2.94 0.62
C SER A 133 4.25 1.98 1.49
N ASP A 134 5.27 1.36 0.92
CA ASP A 134 6.08 0.35 1.60
C ASP A 134 7.56 0.57 1.29
N THR A 135 8.35 0.68 2.34
CA THR A 135 9.80 0.79 2.31
C THR A 135 10.45 -0.44 2.94
N GLY A 136 10.05 -0.79 4.15
CA GLY A 136 10.54 -1.92 4.93
C GLY A 136 9.41 -2.84 5.45
N GLY A 137 8.22 -2.82 4.83
CA GLY A 137 7.06 -3.60 5.26
C GLY A 137 5.77 -2.80 5.44
N SER A 138 5.78 -1.48 5.15
CA SER A 138 4.70 -0.57 5.52
C SER A 138 3.36 -0.74 4.76
N ILE A 139 3.24 -1.66 3.81
CA ILE A 139 2.00 -2.20 3.27
C ILE A 139 1.77 -3.61 3.82
N ARG A 140 2.77 -4.47 3.72
CA ARG A 140 2.68 -5.91 4.00
C ARG A 140 2.35 -6.20 5.46
N GLN A 141 3.04 -5.55 6.38
CA GLN A 141 2.87 -5.75 7.82
C GLN A 141 1.48 -5.27 8.30
N PRO A 142 1.03 -4.03 8.04
CA PRO A 142 -0.30 -3.61 8.46
C PRO A 142 -1.42 -4.37 7.75
N SER A 143 -1.22 -4.86 6.52
CA SER A 143 -2.18 -5.74 5.86
C SER A 143 -2.35 -7.05 6.61
N SER A 144 -1.26 -7.66 7.08
CA SER A 144 -1.29 -8.86 7.93
C SER A 144 -2.03 -8.60 9.24
N TYR A 145 -1.73 -7.49 9.94
CA TYR A 145 -2.35 -7.14 11.21
C TYR A 145 -3.84 -6.84 11.10
N CYS A 146 -4.28 -6.26 9.99
CA CYS A 146 -5.68 -5.93 9.73
C CYS A 146 -6.45 -7.05 9.00
N GLY A 147 -5.83 -8.19 8.69
CA GLY A 147 -6.48 -9.30 7.99
C GLY A 147 -6.98 -8.93 6.58
N VAL A 148 -6.21 -8.11 5.87
CA VAL A 148 -6.47 -7.70 4.48
C VAL A 148 -5.30 -8.09 3.58
N THR A 149 -5.45 -7.96 2.27
CA THR A 149 -4.38 -8.21 1.32
C THR A 149 -3.66 -6.91 0.95
N GLY A 150 -2.34 -6.94 0.95
CA GLY A 150 -1.52 -5.84 0.49
C GLY A 150 -0.39 -6.33 -0.42
N ILE A 151 -0.12 -5.61 -1.49
CA ILE A 151 0.98 -5.92 -2.41
C ILE A 151 2.00 -4.79 -2.40
N LYS A 152 3.24 -5.11 -2.03
CA LYS A 152 4.39 -4.27 -2.35
C LYS A 152 4.94 -4.74 -3.71
N PRO A 153 4.71 -3.99 -4.78
CA PRO A 153 5.21 -4.39 -6.08
C PRO A 153 6.74 -4.33 -6.14
N THR A 154 7.31 -4.94 -7.16
CA THR A 154 8.73 -4.78 -7.47
C THR A 154 9.06 -3.30 -7.64
N TYR A 155 10.22 -2.87 -7.13
CA TYR A 155 10.69 -1.50 -7.23
C TYR A 155 10.66 -1.02 -8.70
N GLY A 156 10.17 0.20 -8.92
CA GLY A 156 9.99 0.78 -10.25
C GLY A 156 8.72 0.33 -11.01
N THR A 157 7.90 -0.56 -10.45
CA THR A 157 6.65 -0.97 -11.10
C THR A 157 5.59 0.15 -11.09
N VAL A 158 5.53 0.92 -10.00
CA VAL A 158 4.63 2.07 -9.85
C VAL A 158 5.47 3.31 -9.70
N SER A 159 5.15 4.37 -10.45
CA SER A 159 5.83 5.66 -10.33
C SER A 159 5.75 6.20 -8.91
N ARG A 160 6.87 6.73 -8.42
CA ARG A 160 6.98 7.42 -7.14
C ARG A 160 6.78 8.93 -7.24
N PHE A 161 6.54 9.47 -8.45
CA PHE A 161 6.25 10.89 -8.60
C PHE A 161 5.05 11.28 -7.75
N GLY A 162 5.24 12.24 -6.85
CA GLY A 162 4.23 12.70 -5.90
C GLY A 162 4.10 11.85 -4.63
N LEU A 163 4.96 10.86 -4.42
CA LEU A 163 5.14 10.23 -3.12
C LEU A 163 6.13 11.05 -2.30
N VAL A 164 5.74 11.50 -1.11
CA VAL A 164 6.70 12.08 -0.16
C VAL A 164 7.62 10.97 0.31
N ALA A 165 8.91 11.13 -0.01
CA ALA A 165 9.90 10.08 0.17
C ALA A 165 10.18 9.80 1.66
N TYR A 166 10.43 8.53 1.96
CA TYR A 166 11.03 8.07 3.21
C TYR A 166 12.45 7.56 2.95
N ALA A 167 12.59 6.58 2.05
CA ALA A 167 13.87 6.07 1.57
C ALA A 167 13.77 5.84 0.06
N SER A 168 14.26 6.78 -0.72
CA SER A 168 14.08 6.83 -2.18
C SER A 168 14.53 5.56 -2.90
N SER A 169 15.50 4.82 -2.36
CA SER A 169 15.99 3.56 -2.93
C SER A 169 15.09 2.36 -2.68
N LEU A 170 14.07 2.48 -1.81
CA LEU A 170 13.27 1.37 -1.32
C LEU A 170 11.76 1.60 -1.47
N ASP A 171 11.32 2.86 -1.43
CA ASP A 171 9.90 3.23 -1.42
C ASP A 171 9.14 2.71 -2.63
N GLN A 172 7.96 2.16 -2.39
CA GLN A 172 6.99 1.82 -3.43
C GLN A 172 5.56 2.11 -3.00
N ILE A 173 4.75 2.66 -3.91
CA ILE A 173 3.30 2.71 -3.76
C ILE A 173 2.73 1.35 -4.14
N GLY A 174 1.74 0.89 -3.40
CA GLY A 174 1.05 -0.36 -3.72
C GLY A 174 -0.37 -0.42 -3.19
N PRO A 175 -1.15 -1.39 -3.67
CA PRO A 175 -2.55 -1.57 -3.32
C PRO A 175 -2.74 -2.29 -2.00
N VAL A 176 -3.85 -1.94 -1.33
CA VAL A 176 -4.46 -2.68 -0.23
C VAL A 176 -5.90 -2.98 -0.62
N GLY A 177 -6.35 -4.22 -0.46
CA GLY A 177 -7.69 -4.67 -0.83
C GLY A 177 -8.15 -5.85 0.02
N LYS A 178 -9.36 -6.35 -0.21
CA LYS A 178 -9.91 -7.48 0.54
C LYS A 178 -9.27 -8.82 0.16
N ASN A 179 -8.81 -8.95 -1.07
CA ASN A 179 -8.24 -10.18 -1.60
C ASN A 179 -7.20 -9.89 -2.69
N ALA A 180 -6.52 -10.92 -3.17
CA ALA A 180 -5.48 -10.80 -4.18
C ALA A 180 -5.99 -10.26 -5.53
N ALA A 181 -7.23 -10.59 -5.92
CA ALA A 181 -7.79 -10.11 -7.18
C ALA A 181 -8.06 -8.60 -7.15
N ASP A 182 -8.59 -8.07 -6.04
CA ASP A 182 -8.77 -6.63 -5.85
C ASP A 182 -7.44 -5.87 -5.93
N CYS A 183 -6.42 -6.41 -5.26
CA CYS A 183 -5.08 -5.82 -5.28
C CYS A 183 -4.44 -5.90 -6.68
N ALA A 184 -4.60 -7.01 -7.40
CA ALA A 184 -4.08 -7.17 -8.75
C ALA A 184 -4.71 -6.16 -9.72
N ALA A 185 -6.03 -6.01 -9.71
CA ALA A 185 -6.74 -5.06 -10.56
C ALA A 185 -6.33 -3.59 -10.25
N LEU A 186 -6.16 -3.25 -8.97
CA LEU A 186 -5.68 -1.93 -8.60
C LEU A 186 -4.22 -1.73 -9.00
N LEU A 187 -3.36 -2.75 -8.86
CA LEU A 187 -1.97 -2.69 -9.28
C LEU A 187 -1.83 -2.47 -10.78
N GLU A 188 -2.61 -3.18 -11.62
CA GLU A 188 -2.67 -2.94 -13.07
C GLU A 188 -2.99 -1.48 -13.39
N THR A 189 -3.96 -0.91 -12.66
CA THR A 189 -4.38 0.48 -12.87
C THR A 189 -3.27 1.47 -12.56
N ILE A 190 -2.49 1.28 -11.51
CA ILE A 190 -1.45 2.23 -11.07
C ILE A 190 -0.06 1.96 -11.67
N THR A 191 0.16 0.79 -12.27
CA THR A 191 1.44 0.43 -12.92
C THR A 191 1.66 1.30 -14.16
N SER A 192 2.82 1.96 -14.23
CA SER A 192 3.22 2.75 -15.41
C SER A 192 4.68 3.10 -15.40
N HIS A 193 5.27 3.17 -16.59
CA HIS A 193 6.44 4.00 -16.81
C HIS A 193 6.04 5.49 -16.72
N ASP A 194 6.90 6.30 -16.11
CA ASP A 194 6.67 7.73 -15.91
C ASP A 194 7.98 8.51 -16.07
N GLU A 195 8.04 9.38 -17.06
CA GLU A 195 9.20 10.25 -17.31
C GLU A 195 9.55 11.16 -16.12
N LYS A 196 8.61 11.39 -15.20
CA LYS A 196 8.81 12.18 -13.98
C LYS A 196 9.49 11.40 -12.86
N ASP A 197 9.60 10.08 -13.00
CA ASP A 197 10.30 9.19 -12.07
C ASP A 197 11.30 8.34 -12.84
N SER A 198 12.56 8.73 -12.80
CA SER A 198 13.66 8.03 -13.48
C SER A 198 13.87 6.58 -13.02
N THR A 199 13.25 6.19 -11.92
CA THR A 199 13.32 4.82 -11.39
C THR A 199 12.15 3.96 -11.84
N SER A 200 11.11 4.54 -12.46
CA SER A 200 9.99 3.78 -13.00
C SER A 200 10.44 2.98 -14.22
N MET A 201 10.02 1.72 -14.27
CA MET A 201 10.45 0.77 -15.29
C MET A 201 9.39 0.62 -16.39
N GLU A 202 9.84 0.51 -17.63
CA GLU A 202 8.98 -0.03 -18.68
C GLU A 202 8.75 -1.52 -18.45
N ARG A 203 7.50 -1.96 -18.51
CA ARG A 203 7.09 -3.34 -18.31
C ARG A 203 6.15 -3.77 -19.42
N GLU A 204 6.43 -4.91 -20.03
CA GLU A 204 5.52 -5.60 -20.95
C GLU A 204 4.48 -6.42 -20.19
N ASP A 205 4.84 -6.91 -18.98
CA ASP A 205 4.01 -7.75 -18.12
C ASP A 205 3.31 -6.88 -17.07
N THR A 206 2.10 -6.44 -17.40
CA THR A 206 1.23 -5.63 -16.53
C THR A 206 -0.13 -6.26 -16.27
N ASP A 207 -0.41 -7.44 -16.82
CA ASP A 207 -1.66 -8.21 -16.60
C ASP A 207 -1.52 -9.10 -15.37
N PHE A 208 -1.64 -8.49 -14.19
CA PHE A 208 -1.51 -9.22 -12.92
C PHE A 208 -2.76 -10.04 -12.58
N THR A 209 -3.95 -9.64 -13.06
CA THR A 209 -5.20 -10.37 -12.83
C THR A 209 -5.20 -11.70 -13.55
N SER A 210 -4.49 -11.84 -14.66
CA SER A 210 -4.36 -13.11 -15.37
C SER A 210 -3.69 -14.23 -14.57
N ALA A 211 -2.96 -13.89 -13.49
CA ALA A 211 -2.33 -14.86 -12.60
C ALA A 211 -3.33 -15.50 -11.61
N ILE A 212 -4.50 -14.87 -11.40
CA ILE A 212 -5.48 -15.32 -10.42
C ILE A 212 -6.05 -16.69 -10.85
N GLY A 213 -6.01 -17.64 -9.92
CA GLY A 213 -6.53 -19.00 -10.14
C GLY A 213 -5.64 -19.91 -10.99
N LYS A 214 -4.44 -19.49 -11.37
CA LYS A 214 -3.47 -20.37 -12.02
C LYS A 214 -2.95 -21.43 -11.05
N ASP A 215 -2.64 -22.60 -11.60
CA ASP A 215 -2.05 -23.71 -10.85
C ASP A 215 -0.65 -23.33 -10.32
N VAL A 216 -0.38 -23.69 -9.08
CA VAL A 216 0.93 -23.49 -8.43
C VAL A 216 1.84 -24.71 -8.53
N ARG A 217 1.42 -25.75 -9.25
CA ARG A 217 2.17 -27.00 -9.42
C ARG A 217 3.54 -26.74 -10.02
N GLY A 218 4.59 -27.25 -9.35
CA GLY A 218 6.00 -27.06 -9.72
C GLY A 218 6.55 -25.68 -9.42
N MET A 219 5.77 -24.77 -8.79
CA MET A 219 6.29 -23.50 -8.28
C MET A 219 7.22 -23.79 -7.11
N LYS A 220 8.40 -23.17 -7.11
CA LYS A 220 9.36 -23.25 -6.00
C LYS A 220 9.11 -22.17 -4.99
N ILE A 221 8.89 -22.56 -3.74
CA ILE A 221 8.60 -21.68 -2.61
C ILE A 221 9.65 -21.90 -1.54
N GLY A 222 10.46 -20.85 -1.29
CA GLY A 222 11.47 -20.87 -0.24
C GLY A 222 10.96 -20.20 1.05
N ILE A 223 11.20 -20.83 2.19
CA ILE A 223 10.91 -20.26 3.51
C ILE A 223 12.22 -20.07 4.24
N PRO A 224 12.63 -18.80 4.52
CA PRO A 224 13.81 -18.54 5.34
C PRO A 224 13.63 -19.08 6.77
N LYS A 225 14.55 -19.90 7.24
CA LYS A 225 14.50 -20.48 8.60
C LYS A 225 14.54 -19.39 9.67
N GLU A 226 15.27 -18.31 9.40
CA GLU A 226 15.42 -17.18 10.31
C GLU A 226 14.09 -16.46 10.60
N TYR A 227 13.12 -16.53 9.66
CA TYR A 227 11.78 -15.96 9.86
C TYR A 227 10.92 -16.78 10.82
N LEU A 228 11.31 -18.04 11.07
CA LEU A 228 10.65 -18.94 12.01
C LEU A 228 11.50 -19.12 13.30
N SER A 229 12.18 -18.09 13.75
CA SER A 229 13.00 -18.10 14.96
C SER A 229 12.15 -18.26 16.24
N ASP A 230 12.80 -18.55 17.37
CA ASP A 230 12.12 -18.77 18.67
C ASP A 230 11.36 -17.53 19.20
N GLY A 231 11.66 -16.33 18.68
CA GLY A 231 10.96 -15.09 19.02
C GLY A 231 9.62 -14.90 18.28
N LEU A 232 9.28 -15.78 17.31
CA LEU A 232 8.01 -15.71 16.60
C LEU A 232 6.90 -16.33 17.46
N ASP A 233 5.77 -15.63 17.53
CA ASP A 233 4.56 -16.14 18.16
C ASP A 233 4.13 -17.49 17.56
N ALA A 234 3.68 -18.41 18.43
CA ALA A 234 3.37 -19.77 18.03
C ALA A 234 2.22 -19.84 17.00
N ASP A 235 1.20 -19.01 17.16
CA ASP A 235 0.04 -18.98 16.26
C ASP A 235 0.44 -18.46 14.87
N VAL A 236 1.36 -17.47 14.82
CA VAL A 236 1.90 -16.96 13.55
C VAL A 236 2.74 -18.02 12.85
N ARG A 237 3.61 -18.73 13.60
CA ARG A 237 4.38 -19.85 13.07
C ARG A 237 3.47 -20.91 12.47
N GLU A 238 2.45 -21.35 13.21
CA GLU A 238 1.51 -22.35 12.77
C GLU A 238 0.78 -21.92 11.48
N ALA A 239 0.34 -20.67 11.39
CA ALA A 239 -0.31 -20.15 10.20
C ALA A 239 0.60 -20.18 8.96
N VAL A 240 1.88 -19.83 9.09
CA VAL A 240 2.87 -19.92 8.01
C VAL A 240 3.10 -21.36 7.59
N GLU A 241 3.26 -22.29 8.55
CA GLU A 241 3.46 -23.71 8.28
C GLU A 241 2.25 -24.39 7.63
N GLN A 242 1.03 -24.02 8.05
CA GLN A 242 -0.21 -24.47 7.41
C GLN A 242 -0.33 -23.97 5.97
N CYS A 243 0.02 -22.71 5.71
CA CYS A 243 0.06 -22.16 4.36
C CYS A 243 1.07 -22.91 3.49
N ALA A 244 2.26 -23.18 4.01
CA ALA A 244 3.30 -23.95 3.32
C ALA A 244 2.83 -25.39 2.99
N ALA A 245 2.18 -26.06 3.95
CA ALA A 245 1.63 -27.39 3.76
C ALA A 245 0.54 -27.40 2.68
N TYR A 246 -0.37 -26.43 2.71
CA TYR A 246 -1.42 -26.31 1.70
C TYR A 246 -0.85 -26.08 0.28
N LEU A 247 0.16 -25.22 0.14
CA LEU A 247 0.82 -24.99 -1.15
C LEU A 247 1.50 -26.27 -1.67
N LYS A 248 2.11 -27.04 -0.77
CA LYS A 248 2.69 -28.35 -1.11
C LYS A 248 1.64 -29.37 -1.55
N GLU A 249 0.46 -29.41 -0.91
CA GLU A 249 -0.68 -30.22 -1.33
C GLU A 249 -1.19 -29.81 -2.72
N CYS A 250 -1.14 -28.52 -3.05
CA CYS A 250 -1.44 -28.00 -4.39
C CYS A 250 -0.35 -28.31 -5.43
N GLY A 251 0.76 -28.95 -5.03
CA GLY A 251 1.82 -29.41 -5.92
C GLY A 251 3.00 -28.44 -6.07
N ALA A 252 3.10 -27.42 -5.23
CA ALA A 252 4.30 -26.59 -5.16
C ALA A 252 5.46 -27.32 -4.46
N GLU A 253 6.69 -26.96 -4.82
CA GLU A 253 7.93 -27.42 -4.17
C GLU A 253 8.28 -26.44 -3.04
N VAL A 254 8.10 -26.85 -1.78
CA VAL A 254 8.39 -25.99 -0.60
C VAL A 254 9.70 -26.42 0.04
N GLU A 255 10.63 -25.48 0.16
CA GLU A 255 11.96 -25.69 0.75
C GLU A 255 12.26 -24.66 1.84
N TYR A 256 12.92 -25.09 2.91
CA TYR A 256 13.49 -24.21 3.94
C TYR A 256 14.95 -23.95 3.63
N PHE A 257 15.36 -22.70 3.70
CA PHE A 257 16.73 -22.29 3.39
C PHE A 257 17.25 -21.24 4.38
N ASP A 258 18.57 -21.07 4.42
CA ASP A 258 19.23 -20.07 5.25
C ASP A 258 19.54 -18.83 4.41
N LEU A 259 19.12 -17.63 4.85
CA LEU A 259 19.40 -16.36 4.16
C LEU A 259 20.86 -15.90 4.33
N GLY A 260 21.53 -16.33 5.39
CA GLY A 260 22.96 -16.12 5.63
C GLY A 260 23.37 -14.71 6.08
N LEU A 261 22.60 -13.67 5.79
CA LEU A 261 22.95 -12.27 6.08
C LEU A 261 21.88 -11.53 6.88
N MET A 262 20.98 -12.26 7.54
CA MET A 262 19.85 -11.67 8.28
C MET A 262 20.28 -10.72 9.41
N GLU A 263 21.40 -11.02 10.08
CA GLU A 263 21.93 -10.19 11.15
C GLU A 263 22.30 -8.76 10.67
N TYR A 264 22.58 -8.58 9.37
CA TYR A 264 22.92 -7.29 8.78
C TYR A 264 21.72 -6.56 8.18
N THR A 265 20.58 -7.22 8.00
CA THR A 265 19.41 -6.65 7.28
C THR A 265 18.87 -5.41 7.98
N ILE A 266 18.60 -5.49 9.29
CA ILE A 266 18.08 -4.36 10.05
C ILE A 266 19.16 -3.26 10.23
N PRO A 267 20.41 -3.56 10.59
CA PRO A 267 21.45 -2.54 10.60
C PRO A 267 21.67 -1.84 9.27
N ALA A 268 21.69 -2.58 8.14
CA ALA A 268 21.82 -2.01 6.81
C ALA A 268 20.64 -1.10 6.46
N TYR A 269 19.42 -1.52 6.80
CA TYR A 269 18.22 -0.68 6.61
C TYR A 269 18.36 0.66 7.34
N TYR A 270 18.74 0.68 8.62
CA TYR A 270 18.87 1.92 9.37
C TYR A 270 20.01 2.81 8.85
N VAL A 271 21.12 2.25 8.43
CA VAL A 271 22.22 3.01 7.83
C VAL A 271 21.79 3.63 6.50
N CYS A 272 21.17 2.85 5.60
CA CYS A 272 20.69 3.34 4.32
C CYS A 272 19.60 4.40 4.47
N LEU A 273 18.72 4.22 5.45
CA LEU A 273 17.64 5.14 5.73
C LEU A 273 18.13 6.54 6.11
N LEU A 274 19.08 6.61 7.06
CA LEU A 274 19.66 7.88 7.50
C LEU A 274 20.36 8.59 6.33
N TYR A 275 21.11 7.86 5.52
CA TYR A 275 21.78 8.41 4.35
C TYR A 275 20.80 8.97 3.31
N THR A 276 19.69 8.24 3.02
CA THR A 276 18.72 8.66 1.99
C THR A 276 17.82 9.79 2.45
N SER A 277 17.54 9.93 3.75
CA SER A 277 16.79 11.07 4.28
C SER A 277 17.65 12.33 4.43
N ASP A 278 18.96 12.19 4.60
CA ASP A 278 19.91 13.31 4.72
C ASP A 278 20.33 13.84 3.33
N ALA A 279 20.27 13.02 2.29
CA ALA A 279 20.58 13.42 0.92
C ALA A 279 19.54 14.41 0.30
N ALA A 280 18.49 14.75 1.03
CA ALA A 280 17.54 15.79 0.62
C ALA A 280 18.07 17.22 0.87
N ASP A 281 19.21 17.38 1.55
CA ASP A 281 19.85 18.66 1.84
C ASP A 281 20.95 19.04 0.81
N ASP A 282 21.28 18.19 -0.16
CA ASP A 282 22.14 18.43 -1.31
C ASP A 282 21.28 18.67 -2.58
#